data_e5e8dcae710953a1577b53c1e7930692
#
_entry.id   e5e8dcae710953a1577b53c1e7930692
#
_cell.length_a   1.000
_cell.length_b   1.000
_cell.length_c   1.000
_cell.angle_alpha   90.00
_cell.angle_beta   90.00
_cell.angle_gamma   90.00
#
_symmetry.space_group_name_H-M   'P 1'
#
loop_
_entity.id
_entity.type
_entity.pdbx_description
1 polymer ?
#
loop_
_entity_poly.entity_id
_entity_poly.type
_entity_poly.pdbx_seq_one_letter_code
_entity_poly.pdbx_strand_id
1 'polypeptide(L)'
;STRTNTLFPYTTLFRSPCETACNRAQLDECVGVNAIERFIGDEALKHGWKFRSATKSTGMRVLVVGAGPSGLSAAYQLARVGHTVTIREAGPLAGGMMRFGIPKYRLPREVLDAEIARIAALGVSIELNAKVDDVLAAKRDGRYDAVFLAVGAHIAKRAYLPAGSAGRMLDAVEVLRSMEGEERPLLGRRVVVYGGGNTALDVARTAKRLGAEESVIVYRRTREKMPAHDAELEEALQEGVLVKWLSTIREAG
;
A
#
# COMPACT_ATOMS: atom_id res chain seq x y z
N SER A 1 10.49 8.41 -31.16
CA SER A 1 9.39 7.60 -30.61
C SER A 1 9.27 7.96 -29.14
N THR A 2 8.43 8.93 -28.83
CA THR A 2 8.06 9.32 -27.48
C THR A 2 7.20 8.22 -26.88
N ARG A 3 7.82 7.31 -26.15
CA ARG A 3 7.08 6.42 -25.25
C ARG A 3 6.51 7.29 -24.12
N THR A 4 5.23 7.52 -24.18
CA THR A 4 4.48 8.13 -23.08
C THR A 4 4.49 7.17 -21.91
N ASN A 5 5.36 7.42 -20.95
CA ASN A 5 5.46 6.70 -19.66
C ASN A 5 4.25 6.94 -18.74
N THR A 6 3.08 7.21 -19.27
CA THR A 6 1.87 7.53 -18.51
C THR A 6 1.11 6.30 -18.00
N LEU A 7 1.61 5.09 -18.23
CA LEU A 7 0.83 3.88 -17.97
C LEU A 7 1.11 3.20 -16.61
N PHE A 8 2.07 3.66 -15.79
CA PHE A 8 2.55 2.78 -14.71
C PHE A 8 2.83 3.37 -13.32
N PRO A 9 1.97 4.17 -12.70
CA PRO A 9 2.20 4.51 -11.30
C PRO A 9 1.94 3.33 -10.33
N TYR A 10 1.30 2.23 -10.75
CA TYR A 10 0.87 1.17 -9.82
C TYR A 10 1.69 -0.12 -9.88
N THR A 11 2.43 -0.37 -10.95
CA THR A 11 3.16 -1.63 -11.19
C THR A 11 4.41 -1.78 -10.33
N THR A 12 4.95 -0.67 -9.81
CA THR A 12 6.15 -0.66 -8.97
C THR A 12 5.90 -1.00 -7.50
N LEU A 13 4.64 -1.24 -7.11
CA LEU A 13 4.27 -1.55 -5.73
C LEU A 13 4.71 -2.92 -5.26
N PHE A 14 4.81 -3.86 -6.16
CA PHE A 14 5.18 -5.22 -5.87
C PHE A 14 6.36 -5.63 -6.76
N ARG A 15 7.35 -6.29 -6.18
CA ARG A 15 8.32 -7.02 -6.98
C ARG A 15 7.54 -8.05 -7.80
N SER A 16 7.69 -7.99 -9.12
CA SER A 16 7.14 -9.00 -10.01
C SER A 16 8.16 -10.12 -10.17
N PRO A 17 8.16 -11.16 -9.32
CA PRO A 17 9.15 -12.23 -9.43
C PRO A 17 9.02 -12.98 -10.76
N CYS A 18 7.85 -13.00 -11.35
CA CYS A 18 7.58 -13.57 -12.66
C CYS A 18 8.25 -12.76 -13.79
N GLU A 19 8.30 -11.44 -13.71
CA GLU A 19 9.02 -10.59 -14.68
C GLU A 19 10.53 -10.69 -14.48
N THR A 20 11.00 -10.70 -13.23
CA THR A 20 12.43 -10.84 -12.89
C THR A 20 13.00 -12.21 -13.34
N ALA A 21 12.21 -13.28 -13.24
CA ALA A 21 12.58 -14.64 -13.62
C ALA A 21 12.10 -15.03 -15.04
N CYS A 22 11.65 -14.08 -15.83
CA CYS A 22 11.09 -14.34 -17.15
C CYS A 22 12.16 -14.81 -18.12
N ASN A 23 12.02 -16.03 -18.67
CA ASN A 23 12.95 -16.57 -19.67
C ASN A 23 12.99 -15.72 -20.95
N ARG A 24 11.91 -14.99 -21.27
CA ARG A 24 11.90 -14.09 -22.42
C ARG A 24 12.94 -12.99 -22.31
N ALA A 25 13.25 -12.53 -21.09
CA ALA A 25 14.29 -11.53 -20.85
C ALA A 25 15.70 -11.96 -21.28
N GLN A 26 15.93 -13.25 -21.61
CA GLN A 26 17.16 -13.73 -22.22
C GLN A 26 17.25 -13.44 -23.74
N LEU A 27 16.12 -13.14 -24.37
CA LEU A 27 16.05 -12.86 -25.81
C LEU A 27 15.88 -11.36 -26.08
N ASP A 28 14.98 -10.71 -25.34
CA ASP A 28 14.66 -9.30 -25.48
C ASP A 28 14.13 -8.73 -24.14
N GLU A 29 12.89 -8.22 -24.09
CA GLU A 29 12.26 -7.71 -22.86
C GLU A 29 11.44 -8.81 -22.18
N CYS A 30 11.34 -8.77 -20.85
CA CYS A 30 10.46 -9.66 -20.11
C CYS A 30 8.98 -9.43 -20.50
N VAL A 31 8.15 -10.45 -20.33
CA VAL A 31 6.70 -10.30 -20.49
C VAL A 31 6.19 -9.41 -19.36
N GLY A 32 5.54 -8.29 -19.71
CA GLY A 32 5.00 -7.32 -18.75
C GLY A 32 3.73 -7.84 -18.05
N VAL A 33 3.88 -8.83 -17.18
CA VAL A 33 2.76 -9.51 -16.49
C VAL A 33 1.97 -8.52 -15.65
N ASN A 34 2.63 -7.64 -14.90
CA ASN A 34 1.97 -6.60 -14.13
C ASN A 34 1.12 -5.66 -14.99
N ALA A 35 1.66 -5.29 -16.16
CA ALA A 35 0.94 -4.43 -17.09
C ALA A 35 -0.32 -5.10 -17.62
N ILE A 36 -0.24 -6.38 -17.92
CA ILE A 36 -1.37 -7.19 -18.42
C ILE A 36 -2.42 -7.36 -17.30
N GLU A 37 -2.00 -7.73 -16.10
CA GLU A 37 -2.91 -7.89 -14.95
C GLU A 37 -3.65 -6.60 -14.64
N ARG A 38 -2.93 -5.48 -14.66
CA ARG A 38 -3.53 -4.17 -14.47
C ARG A 38 -4.54 -3.84 -15.57
N PHE A 39 -4.17 -4.01 -16.85
CA PHE A 39 -5.07 -3.77 -17.97
C PHE A 39 -6.37 -4.57 -17.84
N ILE A 40 -6.26 -5.87 -17.49
CA ILE A 40 -7.43 -6.73 -17.25
C ILE A 40 -8.28 -6.20 -16.08
N GLY A 41 -7.63 -5.76 -14.99
CA GLY A 41 -8.31 -5.17 -13.84
C GLY A 41 -9.07 -3.90 -14.20
N ASP A 42 -8.42 -2.98 -14.91
CA ASP A 42 -9.02 -1.73 -15.36
C ASP A 42 -10.21 -1.98 -16.32
N GLU A 43 -10.08 -2.93 -17.26
CA GLU A 43 -11.17 -3.34 -18.14
C GLU A 43 -12.31 -4.01 -17.37
N ALA A 44 -11.99 -4.81 -16.35
CA ALA A 44 -13.00 -5.43 -15.50
C ALA A 44 -13.84 -4.40 -14.75
N LEU A 45 -13.22 -3.34 -14.22
CA LEU A 45 -13.92 -2.21 -13.58
C LEU A 45 -14.75 -1.43 -14.59
N LYS A 46 -14.16 -1.07 -15.72
CA LYS A 46 -14.83 -0.30 -16.80
C LYS A 46 -16.08 -1.01 -17.34
N HIS A 47 -16.03 -2.31 -17.49
CA HIS A 47 -17.15 -3.11 -17.99
C HIS A 47 -18.06 -3.66 -16.87
N GLY A 48 -17.78 -3.35 -15.62
CA GLY A 48 -18.58 -3.80 -14.47
C GLY A 48 -18.61 -5.34 -14.32
N TRP A 49 -17.51 -6.02 -14.66
CA TRP A 49 -17.44 -7.48 -14.51
C TRP A 49 -17.54 -7.86 -13.04
N LYS A 50 -18.43 -8.82 -12.77
CA LYS A 50 -18.71 -9.29 -11.42
C LYS A 50 -17.95 -10.58 -11.14
N PHE A 51 -17.57 -10.76 -9.89
CA PHE A 51 -17.06 -12.06 -9.43
C PHE A 51 -18.18 -13.08 -9.38
N ARG A 52 -17.85 -14.34 -9.64
CA ARG A 52 -18.80 -15.45 -9.50
C ARG A 52 -19.00 -15.75 -8.02
N SER A 53 -20.24 -15.65 -7.56
CA SER A 53 -20.65 -16.10 -6.24
C SER A 53 -20.70 -17.62 -6.16
N ALA A 54 -20.56 -18.14 -4.95
CA ALA A 54 -20.79 -19.57 -4.70
C ALA A 54 -22.23 -19.96 -5.04
N THR A 55 -22.42 -21.15 -5.61
CA THR A 55 -23.75 -21.69 -5.92
C THR A 55 -24.41 -22.35 -4.71
N LYS A 56 -23.63 -22.74 -3.71
CA LYS A 56 -24.10 -23.37 -2.46
C LYS A 56 -23.42 -22.73 -1.26
N SER A 57 -24.21 -22.48 -0.21
CA SER A 57 -23.68 -22.08 1.09
C SER A 57 -23.09 -23.30 1.80
N THR A 58 -21.96 -23.09 2.49
CA THR A 58 -21.39 -24.12 3.38
C THR A 58 -22.03 -24.10 4.78
N GLY A 59 -22.81 -23.07 5.11
CA GLY A 59 -23.32 -22.82 6.45
C GLY A 59 -22.26 -22.27 7.43
N MET A 60 -20.98 -22.27 7.06
CA MET A 60 -19.89 -21.80 7.92
C MET A 60 -19.77 -20.27 7.91
N ARG A 61 -19.53 -19.70 9.09
CA ARG A 61 -19.35 -18.27 9.30
C ARG A 61 -17.90 -17.96 9.69
N VAL A 62 -17.26 -17.06 8.97
CA VAL A 62 -15.85 -16.70 9.20
C VAL A 62 -15.73 -15.23 9.55
N LEU A 63 -15.04 -14.93 10.64
CA LEU A 63 -14.60 -13.59 10.98
C LEU A 63 -13.22 -13.34 10.40
N VAL A 64 -13.07 -12.24 9.68
CA VAL A 64 -11.77 -11.73 9.23
C VAL A 64 -11.47 -10.46 10.03
N VAL A 65 -10.32 -10.42 10.70
CA VAL A 65 -9.90 -9.26 11.49
C VAL A 65 -8.88 -8.44 10.70
N GLY A 66 -9.32 -7.30 10.21
CA GLY A 66 -8.56 -6.37 9.37
C GLY A 66 -8.98 -6.39 7.91
N ALA A 67 -9.24 -5.20 7.36
CA ALA A 67 -9.64 -4.97 5.96
C ALA A 67 -8.47 -4.51 5.07
N GLY A 68 -7.25 -4.95 5.36
CA GLY A 68 -6.09 -4.78 4.51
C GLY A 68 -6.07 -5.79 3.36
N PRO A 69 -5.02 -5.78 2.50
CA PRO A 69 -4.94 -6.68 1.34
C PRO A 69 -5.12 -8.15 1.68
N SER A 70 -4.52 -8.61 2.78
CA SER A 70 -4.65 -10.00 3.24
C SER A 70 -6.09 -10.35 3.64
N GLY A 71 -6.75 -9.48 4.42
CA GLY A 71 -8.13 -9.71 4.86
C GLY A 71 -9.14 -9.66 3.71
N LEU A 72 -8.99 -8.70 2.82
CA LEU A 72 -9.82 -8.58 1.61
C LEU A 72 -9.67 -9.78 0.69
N SER A 73 -8.44 -10.26 0.47
CA SER A 73 -8.15 -11.45 -0.33
C SER A 73 -8.74 -12.72 0.32
N ALA A 74 -8.56 -12.88 1.63
CA ALA A 74 -9.14 -14.01 2.37
C ALA A 74 -10.67 -14.01 2.28
N ALA A 75 -11.30 -12.85 2.50
CA ALA A 75 -12.74 -12.69 2.42
C ALA A 75 -13.28 -13.02 1.01
N TYR A 76 -12.59 -12.55 -0.03
CA TYR A 76 -12.91 -12.87 -1.41
C TYR A 76 -12.91 -14.37 -1.65
N GLN A 77 -11.84 -15.07 -1.26
CA GLN A 77 -11.71 -16.52 -1.48
C GLN A 77 -12.74 -17.31 -0.67
N LEU A 78 -12.94 -16.96 0.60
CA LEU A 78 -13.92 -17.61 1.48
C LEU A 78 -15.37 -17.44 0.97
N ALA A 79 -15.73 -16.24 0.52
CA ALA A 79 -17.05 -16.00 -0.05
C ALA A 79 -17.27 -16.79 -1.34
N ARG A 80 -16.25 -16.90 -2.19
CA ARG A 80 -16.33 -17.69 -3.44
C ARG A 80 -16.55 -19.19 -3.22
N VAL A 81 -16.11 -19.72 -2.09
CA VAL A 81 -16.37 -21.15 -1.74
C VAL A 81 -17.63 -21.33 -0.89
N GLY A 82 -18.37 -20.25 -0.62
CA GLY A 82 -19.72 -20.31 -0.02
C GLY A 82 -19.75 -20.11 1.48
N HIS A 83 -18.69 -19.58 2.10
CA HIS A 83 -18.74 -19.19 3.51
C HIS A 83 -19.40 -17.80 3.66
N THR A 84 -20.09 -17.60 4.79
CA THR A 84 -20.54 -16.29 5.21
C THR A 84 -19.38 -15.56 5.87
N VAL A 85 -18.97 -14.41 5.34
CA VAL A 85 -17.77 -13.70 5.79
C VAL A 85 -18.13 -12.32 6.35
N THR A 86 -17.60 -12.03 7.52
CA THR A 86 -17.62 -10.68 8.11
C THR A 86 -16.19 -10.21 8.31
N ILE A 87 -15.87 -9.04 7.79
CA ILE A 87 -14.60 -8.35 8.07
C ILE A 87 -14.86 -7.33 9.16
N ARG A 88 -14.05 -7.30 10.21
CA ARG A 88 -13.99 -6.21 11.19
C ARG A 88 -12.70 -5.42 11.01
N GLU A 89 -12.86 -4.12 10.75
CA GLU A 89 -11.76 -3.18 10.58
C GLU A 89 -11.76 -2.16 11.73
N ALA A 90 -10.61 -1.98 12.36
CA ALA A 90 -10.45 -1.05 13.47
C ALA A 90 -10.56 0.42 13.04
N GLY A 91 -10.18 0.72 11.81
CA GLY A 91 -10.21 2.07 11.25
C GLY A 91 -11.52 2.43 10.56
N PRO A 92 -11.64 3.71 10.16
CA PRO A 92 -12.84 4.23 9.50
C PRO A 92 -12.93 3.85 8.02
N LEU A 93 -11.88 3.31 7.43
CA LEU A 93 -11.79 2.98 6.00
C LEU A 93 -11.12 1.64 5.78
N ALA A 94 -11.64 0.85 4.85
CA ALA A 94 -11.01 -0.38 4.38
C ALA A 94 -9.86 -0.10 3.39
N GLY A 95 -8.96 -1.07 3.22
CA GLY A 95 -7.83 -1.02 2.30
C GLY A 95 -6.46 -1.18 2.97
N GLY A 96 -6.36 -0.96 4.29
CA GLY A 96 -5.12 -1.12 5.05
C GLY A 96 -3.95 -0.36 4.42
N MET A 97 -2.79 -1.00 4.26
CA MET A 97 -1.60 -0.36 3.69
C MET A 97 -1.75 0.06 2.22
N MET A 98 -2.68 -0.51 1.46
CA MET A 98 -2.99 0.00 0.11
C MET A 98 -3.58 1.42 0.18
N ARG A 99 -4.34 1.75 1.21
CA ARG A 99 -4.90 3.08 1.41
C ARG A 99 -3.95 4.00 2.17
N PHE A 100 -3.42 3.54 3.29
CA PHE A 100 -2.71 4.37 4.25
C PHE A 100 -1.18 4.39 4.05
N GLY A 101 -0.64 3.54 3.19
CA GLY A 101 0.79 3.46 2.92
C GLY A 101 1.16 3.83 1.49
N ILE A 102 0.23 3.71 0.53
CA ILE A 102 0.47 4.02 -0.87
C ILE A 102 -0.15 5.38 -1.20
N PRO A 103 0.63 6.35 -1.72
CA PRO A 103 0.09 7.65 -2.10
C PRO A 103 -1.00 7.57 -3.17
N LYS A 104 -1.97 8.51 -3.13
CA LYS A 104 -3.09 8.58 -4.09
C LYS A 104 -2.65 8.69 -5.54
N TYR A 105 -1.52 9.32 -5.82
CA TYR A 105 -0.98 9.45 -7.17
C TYR A 105 -0.44 8.13 -7.74
N ARG A 106 -0.15 7.15 -6.86
CA ARG A 106 0.28 5.79 -7.26
C ARG A 106 -0.89 4.81 -7.29
N LEU A 107 -1.83 4.91 -6.37
CA LEU A 107 -3.05 4.10 -6.31
C LEU A 107 -4.26 5.01 -6.09
N PRO A 108 -4.99 5.39 -7.15
CA PRO A 108 -6.22 6.16 -7.03
C PRO A 108 -7.23 5.48 -6.13
N ARG A 109 -7.88 6.26 -5.30
CA ARG A 109 -8.81 5.72 -4.30
C ARG A 109 -10.07 5.15 -4.90
N GLU A 110 -10.52 5.70 -6.02
CA GLU A 110 -11.65 5.19 -6.81
C GLU A 110 -11.41 3.76 -7.31
N VAL A 111 -10.18 3.40 -7.69
CA VAL A 111 -9.82 2.04 -8.10
C VAL A 111 -9.87 1.09 -6.88
N LEU A 112 -9.26 1.50 -5.76
CA LEU A 112 -9.26 0.71 -4.53
C LEU A 112 -10.68 0.51 -4.00
N ASP A 113 -11.50 1.56 -3.97
CA ASP A 113 -12.87 1.51 -3.49
C ASP A 113 -13.76 0.64 -4.38
N ALA A 114 -13.57 0.71 -5.70
CA ALA A 114 -14.27 -0.14 -6.64
C ALA A 114 -13.93 -1.63 -6.45
N GLU A 115 -12.66 -1.97 -6.23
CA GLU A 115 -12.26 -3.36 -5.94
C GLU A 115 -12.81 -3.86 -4.60
N ILE A 116 -12.80 -3.04 -3.56
CA ILE A 116 -13.42 -3.38 -2.26
C ILE A 116 -14.94 -3.60 -2.43
N ALA A 117 -15.61 -2.73 -3.19
CA ALA A 117 -17.04 -2.88 -3.48
C ALA A 117 -17.36 -4.18 -4.25
N ARG A 118 -16.50 -4.60 -5.18
CA ARG A 118 -16.65 -5.89 -5.89
C ARG A 118 -16.55 -7.09 -4.94
N ILE A 119 -15.67 -7.01 -3.94
CA ILE A 119 -15.55 -8.06 -2.89
C ILE A 119 -16.80 -8.05 -2.00
N ALA A 120 -17.26 -6.88 -1.56
CA ALA A 120 -18.46 -6.74 -0.77
C ALA A 120 -19.73 -7.28 -1.51
N ALA A 121 -19.78 -7.10 -2.84
CA ALA A 121 -20.86 -7.60 -3.68
C ALA A 121 -20.97 -9.14 -3.73
N LEU A 122 -19.97 -9.87 -3.24
CA LEU A 122 -20.06 -11.32 -3.01
C LEU A 122 -20.86 -11.70 -1.76
N GLY A 123 -21.39 -10.71 -1.01
CA GLY A 123 -22.07 -10.92 0.27
C GLY A 123 -21.14 -10.81 1.49
N VAL A 124 -19.93 -10.30 1.31
CA VAL A 124 -19.01 -10.00 2.43
C VAL A 124 -19.49 -8.78 3.18
N SER A 125 -19.71 -8.91 4.49
CA SER A 125 -20.01 -7.78 5.38
C SER A 125 -18.69 -7.13 5.83
N ILE A 126 -18.59 -5.80 5.71
CA ILE A 126 -17.45 -5.03 6.19
C ILE A 126 -17.90 -4.07 7.27
N GLU A 127 -17.47 -4.29 8.51
CA GLU A 127 -17.75 -3.46 9.67
C GLU A 127 -16.53 -2.58 9.97
N LEU A 128 -16.67 -1.27 9.73
CA LEU A 128 -15.65 -0.27 10.01
C LEU A 128 -15.76 0.25 11.45
N ASN A 129 -14.66 0.82 11.99
CA ASN A 129 -14.58 1.26 13.40
C ASN A 129 -14.93 0.14 14.39
N ALA A 130 -14.68 -1.11 14.01
CA ALA A 130 -15.04 -2.32 14.73
C ALA A 130 -13.80 -3.08 15.20
N LYS A 131 -13.01 -2.44 16.10
CA LYS A 131 -11.79 -3.02 16.65
C LYS A 131 -12.08 -4.33 17.40
N VAL A 132 -11.26 -5.33 17.19
CA VAL A 132 -11.30 -6.61 17.89
C VAL A 132 -10.14 -6.66 18.87
N ASP A 133 -10.43 -6.50 20.16
CA ASP A 133 -9.43 -6.55 21.23
C ASP A 133 -9.24 -7.99 21.76
N ASP A 134 -10.31 -8.78 21.80
CA ASP A 134 -10.27 -10.21 22.17
C ASP A 134 -10.87 -11.06 21.03
N VAL A 135 -10.01 -11.78 20.36
CA VAL A 135 -10.37 -12.64 19.21
C VAL A 135 -11.26 -13.81 19.63
N LEU A 136 -11.01 -14.39 20.78
CA LEU A 136 -11.79 -15.55 21.27
C LEU A 136 -13.19 -15.13 21.71
N ALA A 137 -13.30 -14.00 22.37
CA ALA A 137 -14.59 -13.40 22.71
C ALA A 137 -15.36 -13.06 21.44
N ALA A 138 -14.74 -12.35 20.49
CA ALA A 138 -15.37 -12.00 19.22
C ALA A 138 -15.85 -13.22 18.44
N LYS A 139 -15.09 -14.32 18.44
CA LYS A 139 -15.49 -15.59 17.84
C LYS A 139 -16.74 -16.15 18.49
N ARG A 140 -16.76 -16.25 19.84
CA ARG A 140 -17.91 -16.82 20.59
C ARG A 140 -19.16 -15.99 20.42
N ASP A 141 -19.06 -14.68 20.68
CA ASP A 141 -20.19 -13.76 20.72
C ASP A 141 -20.81 -13.57 19.34
N GLY A 142 -19.98 -13.54 18.29
CA GLY A 142 -20.39 -13.49 16.90
C GLY A 142 -20.82 -14.84 16.33
N ARG A 143 -20.67 -15.95 17.09
CA ARG A 143 -20.95 -17.33 16.64
C ARG A 143 -20.23 -17.65 15.32
N TYR A 144 -18.93 -17.30 15.23
CA TYR A 144 -18.11 -17.63 14.08
C TYR A 144 -17.46 -19.01 14.26
N ASP A 145 -17.42 -19.80 13.20
CA ASP A 145 -16.77 -21.11 13.18
C ASP A 145 -15.25 -20.98 13.14
N ALA A 146 -14.76 -19.98 12.40
CA ALA A 146 -13.32 -19.67 12.29
C ALA A 146 -13.04 -18.18 12.32
N VAL A 147 -11.78 -17.84 12.65
CA VAL A 147 -11.27 -16.46 12.59
C VAL A 147 -9.98 -16.44 11.76
N PHE A 148 -9.88 -15.49 10.84
CA PHE A 148 -8.68 -15.20 10.08
C PHE A 148 -8.10 -13.86 10.54
N LEU A 149 -6.85 -13.88 11.04
CA LEU A 149 -6.16 -12.68 11.51
C LEU A 149 -5.39 -12.03 10.37
N ALA A 150 -5.76 -10.81 10.02
CA ALA A 150 -5.17 -10.01 8.96
C ALA A 150 -4.81 -8.58 9.44
N VAL A 151 -4.33 -8.48 10.67
CA VAL A 151 -4.08 -7.19 11.35
C VAL A 151 -2.93 -6.37 10.77
N GLY A 152 -2.09 -6.98 9.90
CA GLY A 152 -0.99 -6.29 9.22
C GLY A 152 0.17 -5.89 10.15
N ALA A 153 1.03 -4.99 9.66
CA ALA A 153 2.18 -4.46 10.38
C ALA A 153 2.19 -2.93 10.28
N HIS A 154 1.48 -2.28 11.17
CA HIS A 154 1.29 -0.83 11.17
C HIS A 154 2.37 -0.04 11.93
N ILE A 155 3.27 -0.74 12.63
CA ILE A 155 4.34 -0.11 13.43
C ILE A 155 5.59 -0.02 12.57
N ALA A 156 6.01 1.20 12.25
CA ALA A 156 7.26 1.43 11.55
C ALA A 156 8.47 1.08 12.42
N LYS A 157 9.52 0.56 11.78
CA LYS A 157 10.82 0.43 12.47
C LYS A 157 11.41 1.82 12.65
N ARG A 158 11.51 2.26 13.89
CA ARG A 158 12.16 3.54 14.21
C ARG A 158 13.67 3.42 13.99
N ALA A 159 14.24 4.33 13.20
CA ALA A 159 15.67 4.58 13.23
C ALA A 159 15.98 5.46 14.44
N TYR A 160 17.02 5.08 15.22
CA TYR A 160 17.52 5.98 16.24
C TYR A 160 18.32 7.10 15.55
N LEU A 161 17.80 8.31 15.60
CA LEU A 161 18.46 9.51 15.13
C LEU A 161 18.62 10.46 16.32
N PRO A 162 19.84 11.01 16.54
CA PRO A 162 20.02 12.07 17.53
C PRO A 162 19.19 13.28 17.10
N ALA A 163 18.18 13.61 17.90
CA ALA A 163 17.22 14.66 17.53
C ALA A 163 17.74 16.07 17.75
N GLY A 164 18.82 16.26 18.52
CA GLY A 164 19.37 17.59 18.77
C GLY A 164 18.29 18.62 19.12
N SER A 165 18.36 19.76 18.47
CA SER A 165 17.35 20.82 18.52
C SER A 165 16.34 20.77 17.34
N ALA A 166 16.26 19.65 16.63
CA ALA A 166 15.38 19.52 15.46
C ALA A 166 13.94 19.90 15.80
N GLY A 167 13.39 20.77 15.00
CA GLY A 167 12.06 21.30 15.22
C GLY A 167 10.95 20.25 15.10
N ARG A 168 11.10 19.24 14.23
CA ARG A 168 10.06 18.22 14.02
C ARG A 168 10.60 16.95 13.40
N MET A 169 10.43 15.84 14.10
CA MET A 169 10.66 14.48 13.57
C MET A 169 9.33 13.78 13.39
N LEU A 170 9.12 13.22 12.21
CA LEU A 170 7.87 12.56 11.82
C LEU A 170 8.13 11.11 11.41
N ASP A 171 7.17 10.23 11.71
CA ASP A 171 7.14 8.88 11.18
C ASP A 171 6.65 8.88 9.73
N ALA A 172 7.36 8.21 8.85
CA ALA A 172 7.07 8.17 7.42
C ALA A 172 5.68 7.57 7.11
N VAL A 173 5.30 6.50 7.82
CA VAL A 173 4.00 5.84 7.62
C VAL A 173 2.87 6.71 8.16
N GLU A 174 3.12 7.44 9.26
CA GLU A 174 2.15 8.38 9.83
C GLU A 174 1.91 9.55 8.88
N VAL A 175 2.96 10.09 8.26
CA VAL A 175 2.84 11.12 7.22
C VAL A 175 1.98 10.64 6.06
N LEU A 176 2.25 9.44 5.52
CA LEU A 176 1.44 8.89 4.41
C LEU A 176 -0.01 8.64 4.82
N ARG A 177 -0.22 8.16 6.05
CA ARG A 177 -1.57 7.94 6.60
C ARG A 177 -2.35 9.26 6.73
N SER A 178 -1.71 10.33 7.16
CA SER A 178 -2.35 11.64 7.32
C SER A 178 -2.82 12.24 5.98
N MET A 179 -2.32 11.74 4.85
CA MET A 179 -2.78 12.13 3.51
C MET A 179 -4.22 11.69 3.18
N GLU A 180 -4.79 10.79 3.99
CA GLU A 180 -6.20 10.37 3.87
C GLU A 180 -7.16 11.28 4.66
N GLY A 181 -6.64 12.16 5.51
CA GLY A 181 -7.43 13.15 6.23
C GLY A 181 -7.95 14.27 5.33
N GLU A 182 -8.84 15.10 5.88
CA GLU A 182 -9.37 16.28 5.19
C GLU A 182 -8.30 17.36 5.03
N GLU A 183 -7.41 17.50 6.02
CA GLU A 183 -6.32 18.47 6.00
C GLU A 183 -5.01 17.79 5.58
N ARG A 184 -4.31 18.41 4.64
CA ARG A 184 -2.99 17.94 4.22
C ARG A 184 -1.94 18.27 5.29
N PRO A 185 -1.00 17.34 5.58
CA PRO A 185 0.04 17.62 6.55
C PRO A 185 0.98 18.75 6.06
N LEU A 186 1.28 19.69 6.94
CA LEU A 186 2.29 20.70 6.68
C LEU A 186 3.66 20.13 7.02
N LEU A 187 4.47 19.83 6.01
CA LEU A 187 5.80 19.22 6.19
C LEU A 187 6.92 20.26 6.27
N GLY A 188 6.68 21.52 5.84
CA GLY A 188 7.66 22.60 5.81
C GLY A 188 8.37 22.71 4.44
N ARG A 189 9.23 23.73 4.32
CA ARG A 189 9.92 24.06 3.06
C ARG A 189 11.05 23.08 2.72
N ARG A 190 11.73 22.55 3.75
CA ARG A 190 12.85 21.61 3.61
C ARG A 190 12.53 20.34 4.37
N VAL A 191 12.51 19.21 3.64
CA VAL A 191 12.19 17.91 4.18
C VAL A 191 13.35 16.95 3.95
N VAL A 192 13.83 16.36 5.02
CA VAL A 192 14.86 15.31 4.96
C VAL A 192 14.21 13.96 5.30
N VAL A 193 14.37 12.99 4.42
CA VAL A 193 13.86 11.63 4.60
C VAL A 193 15.03 10.68 4.83
N TYR A 194 15.08 10.04 5.99
CA TYR A 194 16.14 9.08 6.31
C TYR A 194 15.70 7.66 6.00
N GLY A 195 16.28 7.09 4.94
CA GLY A 195 15.98 5.73 4.50
C GLY A 195 16.18 5.55 3.00
N GLY A 196 16.05 4.31 2.52
CA GLY A 196 16.26 3.98 1.09
C GLY A 196 15.25 2.95 0.57
N GLY A 197 14.15 2.73 1.25
CA GLY A 197 13.05 1.88 0.75
C GLY A 197 12.01 2.68 -0.02
N ASN A 198 11.06 1.98 -0.65
CA ASN A 198 9.97 2.61 -1.39
C ASN A 198 9.17 3.62 -0.54
N THR A 199 8.98 3.35 0.76
CA THR A 199 8.34 4.32 1.68
C THR A 199 9.10 5.64 1.74
N ALA A 200 10.44 5.62 1.69
CA ALA A 200 11.23 6.84 1.70
C ALA A 200 11.03 7.64 0.40
N LEU A 201 10.97 6.96 -0.74
CA LEU A 201 10.65 7.59 -2.02
C LEU A 201 9.24 8.19 -2.00
N ASP A 202 8.25 7.44 -1.51
CA ASP A 202 6.86 7.89 -1.43
C ASP A 202 6.72 9.14 -0.56
N VAL A 203 7.37 9.18 0.60
CA VAL A 203 7.36 10.37 1.48
C VAL A 203 8.08 11.54 0.84
N ALA A 204 9.25 11.32 0.24
CA ALA A 204 10.01 12.41 -0.39
C ALA A 204 9.26 13.03 -1.58
N ARG A 205 8.65 12.20 -2.43
CA ARG A 205 7.81 12.63 -3.54
C ARG A 205 6.54 13.34 -3.04
N THR A 206 5.92 12.80 -1.98
CA THR A 206 4.76 13.45 -1.34
C THR A 206 5.13 14.82 -0.82
N ALA A 207 6.29 14.98 -0.17
CA ALA A 207 6.77 16.28 0.31
C ALA A 207 6.92 17.29 -0.83
N LYS A 208 7.51 16.89 -1.97
CA LYS A 208 7.58 17.74 -3.17
C LYS A 208 6.20 18.16 -3.66
N ARG A 209 5.26 17.25 -3.74
CA ARG A 209 3.87 17.47 -4.17
C ARG A 209 3.07 18.36 -3.21
N LEU A 210 3.47 18.38 -1.93
CA LEU A 210 2.92 19.28 -0.91
C LEU A 210 3.58 20.67 -0.90
N GLY A 211 4.55 20.92 -1.80
CA GLY A 211 5.16 22.23 -1.98
C GLY A 211 6.49 22.42 -1.24
N ALA A 212 7.14 21.35 -0.78
CA ALA A 212 8.48 21.47 -0.23
C ALA A 212 9.46 21.95 -1.33
N GLU A 213 10.19 23.01 -1.03
CA GLU A 213 11.22 23.57 -1.92
C GLU A 213 12.34 22.55 -2.11
N GLU A 214 12.76 21.93 -1.02
CA GLU A 214 13.80 20.91 -1.00
C GLU A 214 13.27 19.62 -0.33
N SER A 215 13.39 18.49 -1.03
CA SER A 215 13.16 17.16 -0.48
C SER A 215 14.38 16.31 -0.72
N VAL A 216 15.02 15.84 0.35
CA VAL A 216 16.30 15.12 0.31
C VAL A 216 16.18 13.78 0.99
N ILE A 217 16.51 12.73 0.27
CA ILE A 217 16.69 11.39 0.85
C ILE A 217 18.15 11.24 1.30
N VAL A 218 18.36 10.88 2.56
CA VAL A 218 19.69 10.54 3.11
C VAL A 218 19.76 9.03 3.24
N TYR A 219 20.69 8.41 2.50
CA TYR A 219 20.84 6.97 2.50
C TYR A 219 22.28 6.54 2.76
N ARG A 220 22.45 5.62 3.73
CA ARG A 220 23.77 5.22 4.25
C ARG A 220 24.59 4.31 3.35
N ARG A 221 24.04 3.82 2.24
CA ARG A 221 24.70 2.90 1.29
C ARG A 221 24.74 3.52 -0.11
N THR A 222 25.30 2.75 -1.05
CA THR A 222 25.30 3.12 -2.47
C THR A 222 23.94 2.90 -3.13
N ARG A 223 23.80 3.39 -4.36
CA ARG A 223 22.59 3.21 -5.16
C ARG A 223 22.26 1.73 -5.36
N GLU A 224 23.25 0.90 -5.70
CA GLU A 224 23.08 -0.53 -5.98
C GLU A 224 22.62 -1.32 -4.74
N LYS A 225 22.80 -0.76 -3.55
CA LYS A 225 22.37 -1.34 -2.26
C LYS A 225 21.04 -0.77 -1.77
N MET A 226 20.43 0.12 -2.55
CA MET A 226 19.15 0.69 -2.23
C MET A 226 18.03 -0.35 -2.44
N PRO A 227 17.17 -0.61 -1.42
CA PRO A 227 16.11 -1.61 -1.56
C PRO A 227 14.90 -1.11 -2.35
N ALA A 228 14.82 0.19 -2.64
CA ALA A 228 13.80 0.76 -3.50
C ALA A 228 14.01 0.35 -4.97
N HIS A 229 12.96 0.36 -5.75
CA HIS A 229 13.03 0.06 -7.18
C HIS A 229 13.69 1.20 -7.96
N ASP A 230 14.57 0.85 -8.90
CA ASP A 230 15.27 1.84 -9.73
C ASP A 230 14.31 2.75 -10.50
N ALA A 231 13.24 2.20 -11.05
CA ALA A 231 12.24 2.99 -11.77
C ALA A 231 11.57 4.06 -10.89
N GLU A 232 11.25 3.72 -9.63
CA GLU A 232 10.69 4.67 -8.66
C GLU A 232 11.71 5.73 -8.24
N LEU A 233 12.97 5.33 -8.13
CA LEU A 233 14.05 6.26 -7.86
C LEU A 233 14.22 7.27 -8.99
N GLU A 234 14.21 6.82 -10.26
CA GLU A 234 14.28 7.70 -11.42
C GLU A 234 13.11 8.69 -11.46
N GLU A 235 11.89 8.22 -11.20
CA GLU A 235 10.72 9.10 -11.11
C GLU A 235 10.88 10.15 -10.00
N ALA A 236 11.40 9.74 -8.83
CA ALA A 236 11.64 10.66 -7.72
C ALA A 236 12.68 11.74 -8.08
N LEU A 237 13.76 11.35 -8.76
CA LEU A 237 14.78 12.29 -9.25
C LEU A 237 14.23 13.26 -10.29
N GLN A 238 13.37 12.79 -11.21
CA GLN A 238 12.68 13.62 -12.19
C GLN A 238 11.72 14.63 -11.54
N GLU A 239 11.10 14.26 -10.42
CA GLU A 239 10.27 15.16 -9.62
C GLU A 239 11.09 16.14 -8.76
N GLY A 240 12.41 16.11 -8.85
CA GLY A 240 13.31 17.01 -8.12
C GLY A 240 13.59 16.62 -6.67
N VAL A 241 13.43 15.33 -6.34
CA VAL A 241 13.93 14.77 -5.08
C VAL A 241 15.43 14.62 -5.19
N LEU A 242 16.17 15.04 -4.17
CA LEU A 242 17.61 14.87 -4.09
C LEU A 242 17.97 13.62 -3.27
N VAL A 243 19.09 12.96 -3.60
CA VAL A 243 19.58 11.82 -2.83
C VAL A 243 21.02 12.04 -2.41
N LYS A 244 21.27 11.92 -1.11
CA LYS A 244 22.63 11.91 -0.53
C LYS A 244 23.00 10.47 -0.19
N TRP A 245 23.85 9.90 -1.02
CA TRP A 245 24.39 8.55 -0.86
C TRP A 245 25.50 8.51 0.18
N LEU A 246 25.78 7.32 0.73
CA LEU A 246 26.86 7.07 1.69
C LEU A 246 26.85 8.04 2.87
N SER A 247 25.67 8.49 3.25
CA SER A 247 25.46 9.53 4.24
C SER A 247 24.56 9.07 5.37
N THR A 248 24.83 9.57 6.56
CA THR A 248 23.97 9.39 7.73
C THR A 248 23.77 10.72 8.43
N ILE A 249 22.74 10.82 9.23
CA ILE A 249 22.46 12.01 10.03
C ILE A 249 23.24 11.87 11.34
N ARG A 250 24.13 12.81 11.60
CA ARG A 250 24.89 12.89 12.84
C ARG A 250 24.03 13.53 13.94
N GLU A 251 23.38 14.60 13.60
CA GLU A 251 22.50 15.35 14.50
C GLU A 251 21.50 16.15 13.66
N ALA A 252 20.28 16.27 14.16
CA ALA A 252 19.26 17.11 13.58
C ALA A 252 19.10 18.38 14.43
N GLY A 253 19.40 19.54 13.84
CA GLY A 253 19.35 20.86 14.49
C GLY A 253 18.55 21.87 13.69
#